data_4530279a7f0068486d4ff18b6b4d3fef
#
_entry.id   4530279a7f0068486d4ff18b6b4d3fef
#
_cell.length_a   1.000
_cell.length_b   1.000
_cell.length_c   1.000
_cell.angle_alpha   90.00
_cell.angle_beta   90.00
_cell.angle_gamma   90.00
#
_symmetry.space_group_name_H-M   'P 1'
#
loop_
_entity.id
_entity.type
_entity.pdbx_description
1 polymer ?
#
loop_
_entity_poly.entity_id
_entity_poly.type
_entity_poly.pdbx_seq_one_letter_code
_entity_poly.pdbx_strand_id
1 'polypeptide(L)'
;MSKLFLNMLLTYAEENYLKAIYKLREGNNSRISTNSIAGLVATAPASVTDMIQKLAEKKLVNYERYQGVSLTSQGIKSAVNVIRKHRLWELFLVDKLGFNWDEVHEIAEQLEHIQSESLVKKLYVFLDKPKWDPHGDPIPDEQGNFHLQKTFTLASAAMNDKLVISGVVDHRADFLQYLDKIGLSLGKKITVKDITAYDSSMTLSIGGTKIVKHISADVAKNILVALSK
;
A
#
# COMPACT_ATOMS: atom_id res chain seq x y z
N MET A 1 -3.03 25.91 -25.19
CA MET A 1 -3.34 24.56 -24.67
C MET A 1 -4.78 24.23 -25.06
N SER A 2 -4.95 23.20 -25.89
CA SER A 2 -6.23 22.83 -26.50
C SER A 2 -7.23 22.34 -25.45
N LYS A 3 -8.53 22.66 -25.62
CA LYS A 3 -9.67 22.12 -24.81
C LYS A 3 -9.65 20.60 -24.67
N LEU A 4 -8.99 19.86 -25.58
CA LEU A 4 -8.79 18.41 -25.49
C LEU A 4 -7.87 18.00 -24.33
N PHE A 5 -6.88 18.80 -23.95
CA PHE A 5 -5.97 18.50 -22.83
C PHE A 5 -6.63 18.72 -21.46
N LEU A 6 -7.57 19.68 -21.35
CA LEU A 6 -8.28 19.94 -20.10
C LEU A 6 -9.28 18.82 -19.73
N ASN A 7 -9.79 18.09 -20.73
CA ASN A 7 -10.70 16.95 -20.51
C ASN A 7 -9.97 15.64 -20.12
N MET A 8 -8.65 15.63 -20.09
CA MET A 8 -7.85 14.44 -19.71
C MET A 8 -7.33 14.47 -18.27
N LEU A 9 -7.41 15.61 -17.58
CA LEU A 9 -7.02 15.68 -16.17
C LEU A 9 -8.10 15.05 -15.29
N LEU A 10 -7.69 14.12 -14.46
CA LEU A 10 -8.55 13.50 -13.46
C LEU A 10 -8.69 14.45 -12.27
N THR A 11 -9.88 14.48 -11.69
CA THR A 11 -10.11 15.14 -10.40
C THR A 11 -9.59 14.28 -9.26
N TYR A 12 -9.38 14.85 -8.09
CA TYR A 12 -9.00 14.13 -6.87
C TYR A 12 -9.93 12.95 -6.59
N ALA A 13 -11.24 13.20 -6.67
CA ALA A 13 -12.23 12.15 -6.46
C ALA A 13 -12.08 11.00 -7.47
N GLU A 14 -11.88 11.31 -8.76
CA GLU A 14 -11.67 10.29 -9.80
C GLU A 14 -10.41 9.47 -9.55
N GLU A 15 -9.29 10.11 -9.17
CA GLU A 15 -8.05 9.43 -8.82
C GLU A 15 -8.23 8.51 -7.61
N ASN A 16 -8.91 8.98 -6.54
CA ASN A 16 -9.21 8.19 -5.36
C ASN A 16 -10.08 6.97 -5.67
N TYR A 17 -11.09 7.12 -6.53
CA TYR A 17 -11.90 5.98 -6.94
C TYR A 17 -11.11 4.95 -7.74
N LEU A 18 -10.27 5.38 -8.67
CA LEU A 18 -9.42 4.46 -9.43
C LEU A 18 -8.44 3.72 -8.51
N LYS A 19 -7.82 4.41 -7.54
CA LYS A 19 -6.94 3.82 -6.51
C LYS A 19 -7.72 2.80 -5.66
N ALA A 20 -8.93 3.13 -5.22
CA ALA A 20 -9.78 2.24 -4.42
C ALA A 20 -10.17 0.97 -5.19
N ILE A 21 -10.58 1.10 -6.45
CA ILE A 21 -10.93 -0.04 -7.31
C ILE A 21 -9.70 -0.91 -7.55
N TYR A 22 -8.52 -0.31 -7.73
CA TYR A 22 -7.27 -1.05 -7.89
C TYR A 22 -6.91 -1.85 -6.63
N LYS A 23 -6.98 -1.25 -5.44
CA LYS A 23 -6.74 -1.93 -4.15
C LYS A 23 -7.69 -3.11 -3.93
N LEU A 24 -8.98 -2.94 -4.24
CA LEU A 24 -9.98 -4.01 -4.11
C LEU A 24 -9.79 -5.16 -5.12
N ARG A 25 -9.08 -4.91 -6.24
CA ARG A 25 -8.77 -5.92 -7.25
C ARG A 25 -7.66 -6.87 -6.82
N GLU A 26 -6.74 -6.45 -5.96
CA GLU A 26 -5.53 -7.20 -5.57
C GLU A 26 -5.80 -8.53 -4.84
N GLY A 27 -7.03 -8.98 -4.72
CA GLY A 27 -7.37 -10.31 -4.18
C GLY A 27 -8.18 -11.18 -5.13
N ASN A 28 -8.74 -10.64 -6.20
CA ASN A 28 -9.66 -11.37 -7.05
C ASN A 28 -9.76 -10.70 -8.42
N ASN A 29 -9.54 -11.46 -9.50
CA ASN A 29 -9.76 -11.00 -10.88
C ASN A 29 -11.25 -10.75 -11.22
N SER A 30 -12.12 -10.71 -10.22
CA SER A 30 -13.54 -10.52 -10.33
C SER A 30 -13.93 -9.04 -10.39
N ARG A 31 -15.06 -8.75 -10.96
CA ARG A 31 -15.68 -7.44 -10.94
C ARG A 31 -16.01 -7.03 -9.50
N ILE A 32 -15.71 -5.81 -9.15
CA ILE A 32 -15.84 -5.25 -7.81
C ILE A 32 -17.23 -4.65 -7.66
N SER A 33 -17.91 -4.93 -6.54
CA SER A 33 -19.21 -4.36 -6.25
C SER A 33 -19.13 -2.87 -5.92
N THR A 34 -20.14 -2.09 -6.31
CA THR A 34 -20.24 -0.68 -5.92
C THR A 34 -20.32 -0.50 -4.40
N ASN A 35 -20.87 -1.47 -3.67
CA ASN A 35 -20.90 -1.44 -2.20
C ASN A 35 -19.50 -1.60 -1.58
N SER A 36 -18.65 -2.47 -2.14
CA SER A 36 -17.27 -2.60 -1.68
C SER A 36 -16.48 -1.30 -1.91
N ILE A 37 -16.70 -0.64 -3.06
CA ILE A 37 -16.11 0.67 -3.34
C ILE A 37 -16.62 1.71 -2.35
N ALA A 38 -17.94 1.75 -2.10
CA ALA A 38 -18.57 2.68 -1.15
C ALA A 38 -17.99 2.55 0.26
N GLY A 39 -17.76 1.30 0.72
CA GLY A 39 -17.12 1.04 1.99
C GLY A 39 -15.69 1.58 2.07
N LEU A 40 -14.89 1.40 1.00
CA LEU A 40 -13.49 1.82 0.99
C LEU A 40 -13.32 3.35 0.86
N VAL A 41 -14.18 4.02 0.07
CA VAL A 41 -14.12 5.49 -0.11
C VAL A 41 -15.02 6.26 0.88
N ALA A 42 -15.62 5.56 1.85
CA ALA A 42 -16.47 6.11 2.90
C ALA A 42 -17.58 7.05 2.37
N THR A 43 -18.31 6.62 1.31
CA THR A 43 -19.36 7.42 0.69
C THR A 43 -20.62 6.61 0.40
N ALA A 44 -21.74 7.32 0.06
CA ALA A 44 -23.00 6.67 -0.23
C ALA A 44 -22.96 5.87 -1.54
N PRO A 45 -23.60 4.68 -1.64
CA PRO A 45 -23.62 3.86 -2.85
C PRO A 45 -24.15 4.56 -4.10
N ALA A 46 -25.09 5.50 -3.96
CA ALA A 46 -25.60 6.30 -5.07
C ALA A 46 -24.50 7.17 -5.69
N SER A 47 -23.70 7.87 -4.85
CA SER A 47 -22.58 8.70 -5.30
C SER A 47 -21.49 7.86 -5.99
N VAL A 48 -21.29 6.60 -5.53
CA VAL A 48 -20.38 5.65 -6.20
C VAL A 48 -20.86 5.36 -7.60
N THR A 49 -22.17 5.07 -7.78
CA THR A 49 -22.73 4.75 -9.10
C THR A 49 -22.52 5.90 -10.08
N ASP A 50 -22.79 7.13 -9.66
CA ASP A 50 -22.61 8.34 -10.49
C ASP A 50 -21.12 8.51 -10.89
N MET A 51 -20.20 8.32 -9.95
CA MET A 51 -18.77 8.42 -10.24
C MET A 51 -18.32 7.32 -11.19
N ILE A 52 -18.77 6.08 -10.99
CA ILE A 52 -18.43 4.95 -11.86
C ILE A 52 -18.94 5.18 -13.30
N GLN A 53 -20.11 5.77 -13.48
CA GLN A 53 -20.62 6.15 -14.81
C GLN A 53 -19.70 7.19 -15.47
N LYS A 54 -19.28 8.24 -14.75
CA LYS A 54 -18.31 9.23 -15.24
C LYS A 54 -16.97 8.62 -15.63
N LEU A 55 -16.46 7.69 -14.82
CA LEU A 55 -15.23 6.97 -15.13
C LEU A 55 -15.38 6.03 -16.34
N ALA A 56 -16.57 5.43 -16.53
CA ALA A 56 -16.87 4.62 -17.70
C ALA A 56 -16.96 5.46 -19.00
N GLU A 57 -17.57 6.64 -18.94
CA GLU A 57 -17.58 7.61 -20.05
C GLU A 57 -16.14 8.01 -20.46
N LYS A 58 -15.23 8.17 -19.47
CA LYS A 58 -13.80 8.42 -19.69
C LYS A 58 -13.01 7.16 -20.11
N LYS A 59 -13.67 6.01 -20.25
CA LYS A 59 -13.08 4.71 -20.61
C LYS A 59 -12.00 4.22 -19.63
N LEU A 60 -12.12 4.58 -18.36
CA LEU A 60 -11.20 4.19 -17.30
C LEU A 60 -11.66 2.93 -16.57
N VAL A 61 -12.97 2.67 -16.58
CA VAL A 61 -13.56 1.46 -16.02
C VAL A 61 -14.54 0.83 -17.02
N ASN A 62 -14.73 -0.49 -16.91
CA ASN A 62 -15.85 -1.20 -17.49
C ASN A 62 -16.90 -1.36 -16.40
N TYR A 63 -18.11 -0.88 -16.65
CA TYR A 63 -19.22 -0.99 -15.72
C TYR A 63 -20.41 -1.67 -16.40
N GLU A 64 -20.93 -2.67 -15.76
CA GLU A 64 -22.18 -3.33 -16.13
C GLU A 64 -23.08 -3.37 -14.91
N ARG A 65 -24.30 -2.89 -15.09
CA ARG A 65 -25.29 -2.84 -14.03
C ARG A 65 -25.50 -4.24 -13.43
N TYR A 66 -25.43 -4.37 -12.11
CA TYR A 66 -25.51 -5.61 -11.33
C TYR A 66 -24.33 -6.59 -11.48
N GLN A 67 -23.41 -6.36 -12.40
CA GLN A 67 -22.24 -7.21 -12.58
C GLN A 67 -20.95 -6.65 -11.95
N GLY A 68 -21.00 -5.37 -11.55
CA GLY A 68 -19.87 -4.69 -10.91
C GLY A 68 -18.96 -3.94 -11.87
N VAL A 69 -17.80 -3.56 -11.36
CA VAL A 69 -16.83 -2.65 -11.98
C VAL A 69 -15.48 -3.35 -12.15
N SER A 70 -14.81 -3.12 -13.27
CA SER A 70 -13.41 -3.47 -13.46
C SER A 70 -12.66 -2.31 -14.12
N LEU A 71 -11.35 -2.19 -13.83
CA LEU A 71 -10.50 -1.19 -14.48
C LEU A 71 -10.19 -1.59 -15.92
N THR A 72 -10.15 -0.62 -16.83
CA THR A 72 -9.52 -0.77 -18.14
C THR A 72 -7.98 -0.71 -18.00
N SER A 73 -7.24 -1.02 -19.06
CA SER A 73 -5.78 -0.84 -19.06
C SER A 73 -5.36 0.60 -18.77
N GLN A 74 -6.13 1.60 -19.24
CA GLN A 74 -5.89 3.01 -18.95
C GLN A 74 -6.23 3.35 -17.50
N GLY A 75 -7.33 2.81 -16.97
CA GLY A 75 -7.70 2.96 -15.56
C GLY A 75 -6.66 2.37 -14.62
N ILE A 76 -6.11 1.19 -14.94
CA ILE A 76 -5.00 0.57 -14.20
C ILE A 76 -3.78 1.51 -14.20
N LYS A 77 -3.38 2.01 -15.37
CA LYS A 77 -2.23 2.92 -15.48
C LYS A 77 -2.42 4.18 -14.64
N SER A 78 -3.61 4.77 -14.66
CA SER A 78 -3.95 5.95 -13.85
C SER A 78 -3.88 5.63 -12.35
N ALA A 79 -4.50 4.53 -11.89
CA ALA A 79 -4.46 4.11 -10.50
C ALA A 79 -3.03 3.84 -10.00
N VAL A 80 -2.23 3.11 -10.79
CA VAL A 80 -0.83 2.80 -10.46
C VAL A 80 0.02 4.07 -10.39
N ASN A 81 -0.25 5.07 -11.23
CA ASN A 81 0.45 6.36 -11.14
C ASN A 81 0.12 7.12 -9.85
N VAL A 82 -1.12 7.08 -9.38
CA VAL A 82 -1.50 7.67 -8.07
C VAL A 82 -0.79 6.93 -6.94
N ILE A 83 -0.80 5.60 -6.94
CA ILE A 83 -0.09 4.77 -5.96
C ILE A 83 1.41 5.08 -5.95
N ARG A 84 2.03 5.23 -7.14
CA ARG A 84 3.43 5.62 -7.24
C ARG A 84 3.71 6.98 -6.57
N LYS A 85 2.86 7.98 -6.85
CA LYS A 85 3.00 9.31 -6.24
C LYS A 85 2.87 9.25 -4.73
N HIS A 86 1.85 8.54 -4.23
CA HIS A 86 1.63 8.31 -2.81
C HIS A 86 2.87 7.77 -2.10
N ARG A 87 3.39 6.63 -2.54
CA ARG A 87 4.54 5.94 -1.95
C ARG A 87 5.84 6.75 -2.03
N LEU A 88 6.03 7.53 -3.11
CA LEU A 88 7.18 8.44 -3.21
C LEU A 88 7.09 9.58 -2.21
N TRP A 89 5.89 10.12 -1.97
CA TRP A 89 5.69 11.16 -0.98
C TRP A 89 5.86 10.63 0.45
N GLU A 90 5.32 9.46 0.78
CA GLU A 90 5.56 8.84 2.09
C GLU A 90 7.06 8.68 2.34
N LEU A 91 7.82 8.14 1.38
CA LEU A 91 9.26 7.98 1.52
C LEU A 91 9.99 9.33 1.67
N PHE A 92 9.60 10.34 0.90
CA PHE A 92 10.18 11.67 1.01
C PHE A 92 9.95 12.29 2.39
N LEU A 93 8.74 12.17 2.91
CA LEU A 93 8.36 12.69 4.22
C LEU A 93 9.19 12.03 5.33
N VAL A 94 9.33 10.72 5.29
CA VAL A 94 10.12 9.99 6.29
C VAL A 94 11.61 10.27 6.12
N ASP A 95 12.16 10.04 4.93
CA ASP A 95 13.62 9.98 4.70
C ASP A 95 14.27 11.36 4.66
N LYS A 96 13.55 12.40 4.18
CA LYS A 96 14.09 13.75 3.98
C LYS A 96 13.57 14.80 4.95
N LEU A 97 12.34 14.65 5.44
CA LEU A 97 11.74 15.61 6.37
C LEU A 97 11.69 15.09 7.82
N GLY A 98 11.99 13.79 8.05
CA GLY A 98 12.09 13.22 9.39
C GLY A 98 10.74 12.98 10.08
N PHE A 99 9.65 12.87 9.32
CA PHE A 99 8.37 12.40 9.86
C PHE A 99 8.48 10.94 10.28
N ASN A 100 7.71 10.55 11.29
CA ASN A 100 7.56 9.13 11.61
C ASN A 100 6.70 8.43 10.55
N TRP A 101 6.92 7.14 10.34
CA TRP A 101 6.21 6.36 9.31
C TRP A 101 4.70 6.22 9.57
N ASP A 102 4.24 6.40 10.81
CA ASP A 102 2.83 6.41 11.21
C ASP A 102 2.11 7.76 10.95
N GLU A 103 2.85 8.82 10.61
CA GLU A 103 2.31 10.18 10.41
C GLU A 103 2.14 10.55 8.93
N VAL A 104 2.75 9.79 7.99
CA VAL A 104 2.91 10.26 6.61
C VAL A 104 1.75 9.95 5.68
N HIS A 105 0.90 8.99 6.03
CA HIS A 105 -0.17 8.52 5.15
C HIS A 105 -1.15 9.63 4.74
N GLU A 106 -1.69 10.37 5.70
CA GLU A 106 -2.66 11.44 5.43
C GLU A 106 -2.04 12.62 4.65
N ILE A 107 -0.76 12.89 4.86
CA ILE A 107 -0.04 13.93 4.12
C ILE A 107 0.18 13.49 2.67
N ALA A 108 0.60 12.24 2.47
CA ALA A 108 0.80 11.66 1.15
C ALA A 108 -0.50 11.57 0.35
N GLU A 109 -1.64 11.28 0.98
CA GLU A 109 -2.99 11.34 0.37
C GLU A 109 -3.31 12.71 -0.23
N GLN A 110 -2.85 13.80 0.38
CA GLN A 110 -3.02 15.15 -0.16
C GLN A 110 -2.04 15.45 -1.30
N LEU A 111 -0.79 14.99 -1.18
CA LEU A 111 0.27 15.27 -2.14
C LEU A 111 0.21 14.40 -3.40
N GLU A 112 -0.40 13.21 -3.34
CA GLU A 112 -0.48 12.27 -4.48
C GLU A 112 -1.27 12.83 -5.67
N HIS A 113 -2.07 13.88 -5.48
CA HIS A 113 -2.88 14.52 -6.51
C HIS A 113 -2.14 15.61 -7.30
N ILE A 114 -0.87 15.87 -7.00
CA ILE A 114 -0.06 16.81 -7.77
C ILE A 114 0.11 16.29 -9.20
N GLN A 115 -0.28 17.12 -10.19
CA GLN A 115 -0.32 16.74 -11.60
C GLN A 115 0.99 17.01 -12.38
N SER A 116 2.06 17.41 -11.69
CA SER A 116 3.36 17.70 -12.32
C SER A 116 4.19 16.44 -12.52
N GLU A 117 4.15 15.85 -13.70
CA GLU A 117 5.00 14.69 -14.03
C GLU A 117 6.51 15.00 -13.86
N SER A 118 6.93 16.22 -14.19
CA SER A 118 8.33 16.62 -14.03
C SER A 118 8.78 16.65 -12.57
N LEU A 119 7.87 17.05 -11.66
CA LEU A 119 8.13 17.00 -10.21
C LEU A 119 8.26 15.55 -9.73
N VAL A 120 7.34 14.69 -10.10
CA VAL A 120 7.37 13.26 -9.71
C VAL A 120 8.64 12.57 -10.21
N LYS A 121 9.06 12.83 -11.45
CA LYS A 121 10.33 12.30 -11.99
C LYS A 121 11.54 12.80 -11.20
N LYS A 122 11.60 14.10 -10.89
CA LYS A 122 12.69 14.68 -10.08
C LYS A 122 12.69 14.11 -8.66
N LEU A 123 11.53 13.95 -8.03
CA LEU A 123 11.38 13.34 -6.71
C LEU A 123 11.92 11.90 -6.72
N TYR A 124 11.56 11.09 -7.72
CA TYR A 124 12.04 9.73 -7.85
C TYR A 124 13.57 9.64 -7.97
N VAL A 125 14.17 10.55 -8.77
CA VAL A 125 15.63 10.62 -8.90
C VAL A 125 16.28 11.13 -7.61
N PHE A 126 15.69 12.13 -6.97
CA PHE A 126 16.18 12.70 -5.71
C PHE A 126 16.20 11.67 -4.57
N LEU A 127 15.26 10.74 -4.58
CA LEU A 127 15.16 9.62 -3.62
C LEU A 127 16.02 8.40 -4.05
N ASP A 128 16.91 8.54 -5.01
CA ASP A 128 17.79 7.49 -5.55
C ASP A 128 17.03 6.27 -6.12
N LYS A 129 15.95 6.55 -6.84
CA LYS A 129 15.13 5.54 -7.54
C LYS A 129 14.68 4.41 -6.62
N PRO A 130 13.95 4.71 -5.56
CA PRO A 130 13.57 3.76 -4.53
C PRO A 130 12.67 2.66 -5.08
N LYS A 131 12.77 1.48 -4.47
CA LYS A 131 11.94 0.31 -4.80
C LYS A 131 10.82 0.10 -3.80
N TRP A 132 10.96 0.62 -2.59
CA TRP A 132 10.09 0.40 -1.44
C TRP A 132 9.81 1.72 -0.74
N ASP A 133 8.62 1.86 -0.21
CA ASP A 133 8.23 2.95 0.67
C ASP A 133 8.59 2.65 2.15
N PRO A 134 8.29 3.56 3.10
CA PRO A 134 8.62 3.35 4.51
C PRO A 134 7.87 2.18 5.17
N HIS A 135 6.79 1.68 4.58
CA HIS A 135 5.98 0.57 5.07
C HIS A 135 6.39 -0.79 4.46
N GLY A 136 7.30 -0.77 3.47
CA GLY A 136 7.75 -1.94 2.73
C GLY A 136 6.91 -2.26 1.51
N ASP A 137 6.04 -1.36 1.09
CA ASP A 137 5.25 -1.49 -0.12
C ASP A 137 6.07 -1.17 -1.38
N PRO A 138 5.92 -1.95 -2.48
CA PRO A 138 6.72 -1.74 -3.67
C PRO A 138 6.31 -0.46 -4.42
N ILE A 139 7.25 0.45 -4.66
CA ILE A 139 7.04 1.66 -5.48
C ILE A 139 7.05 1.26 -6.96
N PRO A 140 5.96 1.49 -7.72
CA PRO A 140 5.95 1.21 -9.16
C PRO A 140 7.02 2.02 -9.91
N ASP A 141 7.62 1.45 -10.95
CA ASP A 141 8.51 2.17 -11.85
C ASP A 141 7.72 3.15 -12.77
N GLU A 142 8.42 3.84 -13.68
CA GLU A 142 7.78 4.78 -14.63
C GLU A 142 6.84 4.09 -15.63
N GLN A 143 6.99 2.79 -15.83
CA GLN A 143 6.15 1.95 -16.67
C GLN A 143 4.96 1.34 -15.92
N GLY A 144 4.93 1.50 -14.58
CA GLY A 144 3.90 0.97 -13.69
C GLY A 144 4.16 -0.47 -13.26
N ASN A 145 5.37 -1.00 -13.42
CA ASN A 145 5.72 -2.33 -12.94
C ASN A 145 6.14 -2.28 -11.48
N PHE A 146 5.72 -3.28 -10.70
CA PHE A 146 6.10 -3.44 -9.31
C PHE A 146 7.32 -4.35 -9.16
N HIS A 147 8.24 -3.98 -8.29
CA HIS A 147 9.27 -4.90 -7.86
C HIS A 147 8.63 -5.98 -6.97
N LEU A 148 8.81 -7.24 -7.35
CA LEU A 148 8.31 -8.36 -6.56
C LEU A 148 9.39 -8.84 -5.60
N GLN A 149 9.07 -8.86 -4.32
CA GLN A 149 9.86 -9.52 -3.29
C GLN A 149 9.06 -10.73 -2.78
N LYS A 150 9.73 -11.87 -2.60
CA LYS A 150 9.09 -13.03 -1.96
C LYS A 150 8.98 -12.76 -0.47
N THR A 151 7.84 -12.24 -0.07
CA THR A 151 7.46 -12.04 1.33
C THR A 151 6.28 -12.91 1.69
N PHE A 152 6.14 -13.18 2.98
CA PHE A 152 5.00 -13.87 3.56
C PHE A 152 4.72 -13.28 4.95
N THR A 153 3.53 -13.53 5.49
CA THR A 153 3.21 -13.04 6.82
C THR A 153 4.01 -13.78 7.88
N LEU A 154 4.46 -13.08 8.90
CA LEU A 154 5.21 -13.69 10.01
C LEU A 154 4.41 -14.82 10.68
N ALA A 155 3.08 -14.75 10.68
CA ALA A 155 2.21 -15.82 11.16
C ALA A 155 2.38 -17.16 10.41
N SER A 156 2.94 -17.15 9.19
CA SER A 156 3.23 -18.35 8.40
C SER A 156 4.64 -18.89 8.58
N ALA A 157 5.45 -18.26 9.45
CA ALA A 157 6.82 -18.69 9.72
C ALA A 157 6.85 -19.93 10.61
N ALA A 158 7.92 -20.71 10.45
CA ALA A 158 8.17 -21.88 11.28
C ALA A 158 9.16 -21.56 12.45
N MET A 159 9.17 -22.43 13.45
CA MET A 159 10.12 -22.34 14.54
C MET A 159 11.57 -22.42 14.03
N ASN A 160 12.44 -21.57 14.56
CA ASN A 160 13.83 -21.36 14.16
C ASN A 160 14.06 -20.67 12.82
N ASP A 161 13.02 -20.22 12.11
CA ASP A 161 13.20 -19.40 10.93
C ASP A 161 13.96 -18.11 11.26
N LYS A 162 14.97 -17.81 10.42
CA LYS A 162 15.73 -16.55 10.45
C LYS A 162 15.19 -15.63 9.35
N LEU A 163 14.62 -14.54 9.77
CA LEU A 163 13.80 -13.67 8.92
C LEU A 163 14.26 -12.21 9.02
N VAL A 164 13.91 -11.43 8.00
CA VAL A 164 14.03 -9.97 8.02
C VAL A 164 12.62 -9.39 7.88
N ILE A 165 12.27 -8.43 8.72
CA ILE A 165 11.03 -7.66 8.59
C ILE A 165 11.14 -6.82 7.32
N SER A 166 10.23 -7.05 6.37
CA SER A 166 10.28 -6.45 5.03
C SER A 166 9.15 -5.47 4.76
N GLY A 167 8.10 -5.49 5.59
CA GLY A 167 6.95 -4.62 5.45
C GLY A 167 5.86 -4.93 6.47
N VAL A 168 4.76 -4.20 6.33
CA VAL A 168 3.54 -4.38 7.13
C VAL A 168 2.32 -4.47 6.21
N VAL A 169 1.25 -5.10 6.70
CA VAL A 169 -0.06 -5.18 6.02
C VAL A 169 -1.00 -4.09 6.55
N ASP A 170 -0.94 -3.85 7.86
CA ASP A 170 -1.74 -2.83 8.54
C ASP A 170 -0.92 -1.53 8.67
N HIS A 171 -1.42 -0.44 8.03
CA HIS A 171 -0.78 0.88 8.02
C HIS A 171 -1.40 1.85 9.02
N ARG A 172 -2.29 1.38 9.92
CA ARG A 172 -2.88 2.25 10.93
C ARG A 172 -1.83 2.73 11.92
N ALA A 173 -1.92 3.99 12.31
CA ALA A 173 -0.96 4.63 13.19
C ALA A 173 -0.77 3.87 14.52
N ASP A 174 -1.88 3.39 15.12
CA ASP A 174 -1.82 2.62 16.37
C ASP A 174 -0.99 1.34 16.26
N PHE A 175 -1.06 0.64 15.12
CA PHE A 175 -0.27 -0.55 14.85
C PHE A 175 1.21 -0.22 14.61
N LEU A 176 1.51 0.80 13.84
CA LEU A 176 2.87 1.23 13.54
C LEU A 176 3.59 1.72 14.82
N GLN A 177 2.93 2.54 15.63
CA GLN A 177 3.42 2.99 16.94
C GLN A 177 3.66 1.81 17.90
N TYR A 178 2.77 0.82 17.87
CA TYR A 178 2.97 -0.41 18.65
C TYR A 178 4.25 -1.14 18.21
N LEU A 179 4.51 -1.29 16.92
CA LEU A 179 5.73 -1.93 16.40
C LEU A 179 6.99 -1.17 16.83
N ASP A 180 6.98 0.16 16.78
CA ASP A 180 8.08 0.99 17.25
C ASP A 180 8.33 0.80 18.75
N LYS A 181 7.29 0.80 19.56
CA LYS A 181 7.36 0.58 21.00
C LYS A 181 7.99 -0.76 21.36
N ILE A 182 7.74 -1.80 20.58
CA ILE A 182 8.34 -3.14 20.81
C ILE A 182 9.65 -3.34 20.07
N GLY A 183 10.08 -2.37 19.24
CA GLY A 183 11.35 -2.37 18.51
C GLY A 183 11.38 -3.27 17.29
N LEU A 184 10.22 -3.51 16.67
CA LEU A 184 10.07 -4.25 15.41
C LEU A 184 9.89 -3.28 14.24
N SER A 185 10.97 -2.87 13.62
CA SER A 185 10.99 -1.99 12.44
C SER A 185 11.49 -2.72 11.19
N LEU A 186 11.25 -2.14 10.01
CA LEU A 186 11.73 -2.70 8.76
C LEU A 186 13.26 -2.91 8.77
N GLY A 187 13.72 -3.95 8.12
CA GLY A 187 15.13 -4.33 8.07
C GLY A 187 15.65 -5.08 9.32
N LYS A 188 14.88 -5.13 10.40
CA LYS A 188 15.29 -5.90 11.60
C LYS A 188 15.33 -7.39 11.29
N LYS A 189 16.46 -8.03 11.66
CA LYS A 189 16.58 -9.48 11.64
C LYS A 189 15.93 -10.05 12.88
N ILE A 190 15.11 -11.08 12.70
CA ILE A 190 14.41 -11.79 13.77
C ILE A 190 14.59 -13.30 13.61
N THR A 191 14.48 -14.02 14.72
CA THR A 191 14.41 -15.48 14.71
C THR A 191 13.18 -15.91 15.51
N VAL A 192 12.36 -16.77 14.95
CA VAL A 192 11.20 -17.36 15.65
C VAL A 192 11.74 -18.38 16.67
N LYS A 193 11.53 -18.12 17.95
CA LYS A 193 12.01 -18.97 19.05
C LYS A 193 10.97 -19.96 19.53
N ASP A 194 9.71 -19.54 19.51
CA ASP A 194 8.60 -20.37 19.96
C ASP A 194 7.30 -19.93 19.30
N ILE A 195 6.39 -20.86 19.12
CA ILE A 195 5.02 -20.63 18.63
C ILE A 195 4.09 -21.40 19.58
N THR A 196 3.28 -20.66 20.32
CA THR A 196 2.33 -21.23 21.28
C THR A 196 1.22 -21.97 20.54
N ALA A 197 1.05 -23.25 20.80
CA ALA A 197 0.06 -24.08 20.09
C ALA A 197 -1.40 -23.66 20.36
N TYR A 198 -1.68 -23.06 21.51
CA TYR A 198 -3.04 -22.69 21.92
C TYR A 198 -3.60 -21.49 21.14
N ASP A 199 -2.82 -20.41 20.99
CA ASP A 199 -3.29 -19.12 20.45
C ASP A 199 -2.43 -18.61 19.28
N SER A 200 -1.43 -19.41 18.84
CA SER A 200 -0.49 -19.04 17.79
C SER A 200 0.30 -17.75 18.08
N SER A 201 0.38 -17.33 19.34
CA SER A 201 1.29 -16.25 19.74
C SER A 201 2.75 -16.67 19.52
N MET A 202 3.62 -15.72 19.24
CA MET A 202 4.99 -16.00 18.84
C MET A 202 5.99 -15.32 19.76
N THR A 203 7.11 -16.02 20.00
CA THR A 203 8.27 -15.49 20.70
C THR A 203 9.40 -15.28 19.70
N LEU A 204 9.86 -14.04 19.57
CA LEU A 204 10.88 -13.62 18.61
C LEU A 204 12.15 -13.19 19.33
N SER A 205 13.31 -13.57 18.80
CA SER A 205 14.62 -13.00 19.17
C SER A 205 15.01 -11.98 18.12
N ILE A 206 15.46 -10.79 18.54
CA ILE A 206 15.83 -9.69 17.63
C ILE A 206 17.34 -9.68 17.41
N GLY A 207 17.76 -9.68 16.13
CA GLY A 207 19.16 -9.44 15.72
C GLY A 207 20.21 -10.34 16.33
N GLY A 208 19.86 -11.59 16.70
CA GLY A 208 20.77 -12.51 17.38
C GLY A 208 21.10 -12.11 18.83
N THR A 209 20.44 -11.11 19.36
CA THR A 209 20.58 -10.67 20.76
C THR A 209 19.79 -11.57 21.71
N LYS A 210 20.00 -11.38 23.03
CA LYS A 210 19.15 -12.00 24.06
C LYS A 210 17.79 -11.33 24.22
N ILE A 211 17.51 -10.28 23.44
CA ILE A 211 16.22 -9.56 23.49
C ILE A 211 15.15 -10.43 22.87
N VAL A 212 14.14 -10.75 23.66
CA VAL A 212 13.00 -11.55 23.27
C VAL A 212 11.75 -10.68 23.28
N LYS A 213 10.90 -10.82 22.26
CA LYS A 213 9.59 -10.16 22.16
C LYS A 213 8.51 -11.21 21.99
N HIS A 214 7.42 -11.01 22.73
CA HIS A 214 6.22 -11.81 22.58
C HIS A 214 5.18 -10.99 21.81
N ILE A 215 4.61 -11.57 20.77
CA ILE A 215 3.58 -10.95 19.94
C ILE A 215 2.39 -11.88 19.78
N SER A 216 1.21 -11.31 19.63
CA SER A 216 0.00 -12.08 19.33
C SER A 216 -0.02 -12.60 17.89
N ALA A 217 -0.87 -13.59 17.63
CA ALA A 217 -1.12 -14.09 16.28
C ALA A 217 -1.62 -12.98 15.35
N ASP A 218 -2.42 -12.04 15.85
CA ASP A 218 -2.96 -10.94 15.04
C ASP A 218 -1.87 -9.93 14.64
N VAL A 219 -0.92 -9.65 15.52
CA VAL A 219 0.26 -8.86 15.19
C VAL A 219 1.10 -9.59 14.14
N ALA A 220 1.33 -10.89 14.30
CA ALA A 220 2.12 -11.68 13.35
C ALA A 220 1.50 -11.76 11.94
N LYS A 221 0.18 -11.72 11.80
CA LYS A 221 -0.53 -11.66 10.51
C LYS A 221 -0.27 -10.36 9.75
N ASN A 222 0.04 -9.29 10.46
CA ASN A 222 0.20 -7.95 9.89
C ASN A 222 1.67 -7.54 9.67
N ILE A 223 2.62 -8.43 9.92
CA ILE A 223 4.05 -8.22 9.64
C ILE A 223 4.44 -9.07 8.43
N LEU A 224 5.04 -8.46 7.43
CA LEU A 224 5.62 -9.14 6.27
C LEU A 224 7.11 -9.41 6.51
N VAL A 225 7.55 -10.61 6.20
CA VAL A 225 8.93 -11.05 6.36
C VAL A 225 9.48 -11.71 5.11
N ALA A 226 10.80 -11.69 4.97
CA ALA A 226 11.55 -12.45 3.98
C ALA A 226 12.59 -13.32 4.68
N LEU A 227 13.04 -14.41 4.03
CA LEU A 227 14.14 -15.21 4.53
C LEU A 227 15.41 -14.36 4.63
N SER A 228 16.06 -14.41 5.79
CA SER A 228 17.37 -13.77 5.95
C SER A 228 18.41 -14.56 5.16
N LYS A 229 19.09 -13.87 4.26
CA LYS A 229 20.28 -14.43 3.60
C LYS A 229 21.43 -14.51 4.59
#